data_f25a13d62dda791c305436716fa8fadf
#
_entry.id   f25a13d62dda791c305436716fa8fadf
#
_cell.length_a   1.000
_cell.length_b   1.000
_cell.length_c   1.000
_cell.angle_alpha   90.00
_cell.angle_beta   90.00
_cell.angle_gamma   90.00
#
_symmetry.space_group_name_H-M   'P 1'
#
loop_
_entity.id
_entity.type
_entity.pdbx_description
1 polymer ?
#
loop_
_entity_poly.entity_id
_entity_poly.type
_entity_poly.pdbx_seq_one_letter_code
_entity_poly.pdbx_strand_id
1 'polypeptide(L)'
;MFISIGIDEDGRPYITTSDGAREKVVRKGKGNSVIDFPSTYTVLDIETTGLDPRYCEIIEISAMKYSSGQNIGTFSTLVKPSEPIDEYITSLTGITNDMLKSAPDISETMQKFYNFVGSDLIVGYNVNFDINFLYDNLLNCRSLILSNSFIDVMRIARKILPGLKNHKQATVADHYGISPAGAHRAAVDCEIC
;
A
#
# COMPACT_ATOMS: atom_id res chain seq x y z
N MET A 1 -11.43 27.96 -5.61
CA MET A 1 -11.05 26.98 -4.57
C MET A 1 -9.71 26.42 -5.02
N PHE A 2 -8.63 26.74 -4.31
CA PHE A 2 -7.32 26.16 -4.61
C PHE A 2 -7.14 24.92 -3.73
N ILE A 3 -6.77 23.81 -4.34
CA ILE A 3 -6.43 22.57 -3.64
C ILE A 3 -4.93 22.43 -3.72
N SER A 4 -4.26 22.31 -2.57
CA SER A 4 -2.84 21.97 -2.51
C SER A 4 -2.67 20.60 -1.86
N ILE A 5 -1.80 19.78 -2.44
CA ILE A 5 -1.41 18.47 -1.91
C ILE A 5 -0.04 18.65 -1.26
N GLY A 6 0.09 18.22 -0.02
CA GLY A 6 1.36 18.24 0.71
C GLY A 6 1.62 16.92 1.41
N ILE A 7 2.84 16.77 1.91
CA ILE A 7 3.24 15.66 2.77
C ILE A 7 3.56 16.25 4.14
N ASP A 8 2.99 15.70 5.22
CA ASP A 8 3.26 16.16 6.57
C ASP A 8 4.62 15.62 7.09
N GLU A 9 5.00 16.05 8.29
CA GLU A 9 6.26 15.67 8.95
C GLU A 9 6.38 14.15 9.16
N ASP A 10 5.23 13.45 9.16
CA ASP A 10 5.15 12.01 9.29
C ASP A 10 5.17 11.26 7.94
N GLY A 11 5.34 11.98 6.81
CA GLY A 11 5.32 11.41 5.45
C GLY A 11 3.91 11.08 4.95
N ARG A 12 2.85 11.65 5.55
CA ARG A 12 1.46 11.40 5.14
C ARG A 12 1.02 12.46 4.14
N PRO A 13 0.38 12.05 3.04
CA PRO A 13 -0.24 12.99 2.13
C PRO A 13 -1.41 13.71 2.82
N TYR A 14 -1.49 15.00 2.62
CA TYR A 14 -2.65 15.79 3.02
C TYR A 14 -3.09 16.73 1.92
N ILE A 15 -4.37 17.03 1.92
CA ILE A 15 -4.96 18.04 1.04
C ILE A 15 -5.39 19.22 1.90
N THR A 16 -4.97 20.41 1.49
CA THR A 16 -5.49 21.67 2.04
C THR A 16 -6.40 22.33 1.02
N THR A 17 -7.61 22.65 1.45
CA THR A 17 -8.48 23.60 0.75
C THR A 17 -8.08 25.01 1.11
N SER A 18 -8.59 26.00 0.38
CA SER A 18 -8.34 27.43 0.66
C SER A 18 -8.56 27.87 2.11
N ASP A 19 -9.24 27.06 2.91
CA ASP A 19 -9.56 27.33 4.30
C ASP A 19 -8.59 26.61 5.28
N GLY A 20 -7.54 25.92 4.78
CA GLY A 20 -6.52 25.26 5.59
C GLY A 20 -7.00 23.99 6.35
N ALA A 21 -8.25 23.59 6.19
CA ALA A 21 -8.77 22.40 6.84
C ALA A 21 -8.43 21.12 6.04
N ARG A 22 -7.83 20.15 6.72
CA ARG A 22 -7.63 18.80 6.15
C ARG A 22 -8.98 18.07 6.12
N GLU A 23 -9.45 17.74 4.93
CA GLU A 23 -10.66 16.93 4.80
C GLU A 23 -10.37 15.49 5.20
N LYS A 24 -10.95 15.05 6.33
CA LYS A 24 -10.79 13.68 6.82
C LYS A 24 -11.75 12.76 6.08
N VAL A 25 -11.22 11.92 5.20
CA VAL A 25 -12.02 10.86 4.57
C VAL A 25 -12.33 9.78 5.58
N VAL A 26 -13.62 9.54 5.85
CA VAL A 26 -14.09 8.50 6.76
C VAL A 26 -14.42 7.23 5.98
N ARG A 27 -13.68 6.15 6.23
CA ARG A 27 -13.90 4.82 5.64
C ARG A 27 -14.62 3.92 6.65
N LYS A 28 -15.94 3.83 6.49
CA LYS A 28 -16.83 3.11 7.42
C LYS A 28 -16.56 1.60 7.39
N GLY A 29 -16.27 1.00 8.55
CA GLY A 29 -15.98 -0.43 8.64
C GLY A 29 -14.58 -0.84 8.19
N LYS A 30 -13.69 0.12 7.88
CA LYS A 30 -12.27 -0.17 7.68
C LYS A 30 -11.68 -0.79 8.94
N GLY A 31 -10.80 -1.79 8.78
CA GLY A 31 -10.12 -2.45 9.88
C GLY A 31 -9.25 -1.53 10.74
N ASN A 32 -8.88 -2.01 11.91
CA ASN A 32 -8.14 -1.26 12.91
C ASN A 32 -6.65 -1.63 12.89
N SER A 33 -5.80 -0.64 13.22
CA SER A 33 -4.39 -0.91 13.46
C SER A 33 -4.22 -1.64 14.80
N VAL A 34 -3.54 -2.77 14.77
CA VAL A 34 -3.24 -3.62 15.93
C VAL A 34 -1.73 -3.85 16.06
N ILE A 35 -1.29 -4.48 17.14
CA ILE A 35 0.11 -4.82 17.40
C ILE A 35 0.32 -6.32 17.70
N ASP A 36 -0.76 -7.09 17.82
CA ASP A 36 -0.68 -8.53 18.01
C ASP A 36 -0.34 -9.23 16.69
N PHE A 37 0.71 -10.03 16.70
CA PHE A 37 1.21 -10.74 15.52
C PHE A 37 0.70 -12.19 15.53
N PRO A 38 -0.26 -12.55 14.68
CA PRO A 38 -0.75 -13.92 14.60
C PRO A 38 0.25 -14.82 13.86
N SER A 39 0.06 -16.13 13.97
CA SER A 39 0.87 -17.10 13.22
C SER A 39 0.59 -17.08 11.72
N THR A 40 -0.57 -16.58 11.29
CA THR A 40 -0.95 -16.45 9.88
C THR A 40 -1.34 -14.99 9.59
N TYR A 41 -0.75 -14.43 8.56
CA TYR A 41 -0.95 -13.04 8.13
C TYR A 41 -0.63 -12.88 6.64
N THR A 42 -1.06 -11.77 6.06
CA THR A 42 -0.74 -11.40 4.68
C THR A 42 0.04 -10.09 4.67
N VAL A 43 1.27 -10.13 4.18
CA VAL A 43 2.06 -8.92 3.88
C VAL A 43 1.58 -8.38 2.56
N LEU A 44 1.37 -7.06 2.44
CA LEU A 44 0.97 -6.43 1.19
C LEU A 44 1.65 -5.09 0.96
N ASP A 45 1.76 -4.76 -0.30
CA ASP A 45 2.22 -3.47 -0.81
C ASP A 45 1.57 -3.19 -2.17
N ILE A 46 1.43 -1.91 -2.54
CA ILE A 46 0.89 -1.48 -3.83
C ILE A 46 1.74 -0.39 -4.46
N GLU A 47 1.77 -0.36 -5.80
CA GLU A 47 2.24 0.80 -6.54
C GLU A 47 1.06 1.57 -7.14
N THR A 48 1.17 2.89 -7.17
CA THR A 48 0.09 3.79 -7.58
C THR A 48 0.58 4.90 -8.50
N THR A 49 -0.34 5.54 -9.22
CA THR A 49 -0.05 6.71 -10.04
C THR A 49 0.15 8.00 -9.24
N GLY A 50 0.01 7.94 -7.89
CA GLY A 50 0.20 9.07 -7.01
C GLY A 50 -0.35 8.82 -5.61
N LEU A 51 -0.47 9.86 -4.79
CA LEU A 51 -0.64 9.72 -3.34
C LEU A 51 -2.10 9.74 -2.85
N ASP A 52 -3.04 10.17 -3.63
CA ASP A 52 -4.43 10.36 -3.19
C ASP A 52 -5.38 9.35 -3.86
N PRO A 53 -5.99 8.43 -3.09
CA PRO A 53 -6.86 7.39 -3.63
C PRO A 53 -8.13 7.92 -4.33
N ARG A 54 -8.45 9.22 -4.19
CA ARG A 54 -9.58 9.84 -4.88
C ARG A 54 -9.28 10.20 -6.34
N TYR A 55 -8.00 10.36 -6.68
CA TYR A 55 -7.55 10.88 -7.98
C TYR A 55 -6.49 10.02 -8.63
N CYS A 56 -5.93 9.07 -7.90
CA CYS A 56 -4.83 8.22 -8.35
C CYS A 56 -5.28 6.76 -8.39
N GLU A 57 -4.62 5.98 -9.24
CA GLU A 57 -4.98 4.60 -9.52
C GLU A 57 -3.89 3.64 -9.03
N ILE A 58 -4.30 2.42 -8.71
CA ILE A 58 -3.38 1.32 -8.43
C ILE A 58 -2.85 0.78 -9.75
N ILE A 59 -1.54 0.55 -9.86
CA ILE A 59 -0.86 -0.02 -11.03
C ILE A 59 -0.15 -1.35 -10.76
N GLU A 60 0.12 -1.68 -9.49
CA GLU A 60 0.61 -2.99 -9.07
C GLU A 60 0.04 -3.32 -7.69
N ILE A 61 -0.29 -4.60 -7.45
CA ILE A 61 -0.62 -5.12 -6.12
C ILE A 61 0.21 -6.37 -5.90
N SER A 62 0.86 -6.44 -4.74
CA SER A 62 1.47 -7.68 -4.28
C SER A 62 1.02 -8.01 -2.87
N ALA A 63 0.72 -9.28 -2.63
CA ALA A 63 0.35 -9.79 -1.33
C ALA A 63 0.96 -11.18 -1.12
N MET A 64 1.61 -11.39 0.03
CA MET A 64 2.27 -12.63 0.38
C MET A 64 1.69 -13.15 1.68
N LYS A 65 1.12 -14.35 1.63
CA LYS A 65 0.53 -15.01 2.80
C LYS A 65 1.56 -15.85 3.51
N TYR A 66 1.68 -15.62 4.81
CA TYR A 66 2.60 -16.35 5.67
C TYR A 66 1.82 -17.15 6.72
N SER A 67 2.35 -18.33 7.05
CA SER A 67 1.93 -19.13 8.19
C SER A 67 3.15 -19.68 8.90
N SER A 68 3.27 -19.38 10.20
CA SER A 68 4.43 -19.77 11.02
C SER A 68 5.78 -19.39 10.39
N GLY A 69 5.84 -18.18 9.79
CA GLY A 69 7.04 -17.65 9.15
C GLY A 69 7.35 -18.19 7.75
N GLN A 70 6.53 -19.09 7.21
CA GLN A 70 6.71 -19.62 5.87
C GLN A 70 5.71 -18.98 4.89
N ASN A 71 6.19 -18.58 3.71
CA ASN A 71 5.31 -18.14 2.63
C ASN A 71 4.50 -19.35 2.12
N ILE A 72 3.18 -19.26 2.22
CA ILE A 72 2.24 -20.30 1.79
C ILE A 72 1.41 -19.89 0.57
N GLY A 73 1.61 -18.68 0.04
CA GLY A 73 0.93 -18.22 -1.16
C GLY A 73 1.31 -16.78 -1.51
N THR A 74 1.32 -16.50 -2.79
CA THR A 74 1.63 -15.17 -3.33
C THR A 74 0.58 -14.77 -4.36
N PHE A 75 0.10 -13.56 -4.23
CA PHE A 75 -0.70 -12.83 -5.21
C PHE A 75 0.11 -11.63 -5.67
N SER A 76 0.40 -11.54 -6.95
CA SER A 76 1.10 -10.39 -7.51
C SER A 76 0.60 -10.14 -8.92
N THR A 77 0.23 -8.90 -9.22
CA THR A 77 -0.29 -8.51 -10.54
C THR A 77 -0.13 -7.03 -10.79
N LEU A 78 0.16 -6.69 -12.02
CA LEU A 78 -0.03 -5.34 -12.53
C LEU A 78 -1.53 -5.06 -12.68
N VAL A 79 -1.89 -3.79 -12.68
CA VAL A 79 -3.27 -3.32 -12.88
C VAL A 79 -3.26 -2.25 -13.97
N LYS A 80 -4.15 -2.38 -14.94
CA LYS A 80 -4.25 -1.42 -16.04
C LYS A 80 -4.92 -0.13 -15.55
N PRO A 81 -4.22 1.03 -15.60
CA PRO A 81 -4.82 2.31 -15.28
C PRO A 81 -5.72 2.80 -16.45
N SER A 82 -6.57 3.79 -16.17
CA SER A 82 -7.43 4.42 -17.19
C SER A 82 -6.64 5.25 -18.18
N GLU A 83 -5.54 5.87 -17.74
CA GLU A 83 -4.66 6.70 -18.56
C GLU A 83 -3.21 6.20 -18.45
N PRO A 84 -2.37 6.48 -19.46
CA PRO A 84 -0.94 6.17 -19.39
C PRO A 84 -0.28 6.84 -18.17
N ILE A 85 0.62 6.10 -17.52
CA ILE A 85 1.43 6.64 -16.44
C ILE A 85 2.52 7.57 -16.98
N ASP A 86 2.90 8.55 -16.18
CA ASP A 86 3.95 9.51 -16.55
C ASP A 86 5.37 8.93 -16.34
N GLU A 87 6.38 9.67 -16.85
CA GLU A 87 7.77 9.26 -16.76
C GLU A 87 8.30 9.23 -15.32
N TYR A 88 7.75 10.06 -14.43
CA TYR A 88 8.14 10.07 -13.02
C TYR A 88 7.73 8.75 -12.34
N ILE A 89 6.50 8.30 -12.53
CA ILE A 89 6.02 7.01 -11.99
C ILE A 89 6.82 5.85 -12.59
N THR A 90 7.08 5.87 -13.91
CA THR A 90 7.94 4.87 -14.55
C THR A 90 9.35 4.85 -13.94
N SER A 91 9.95 6.01 -13.72
CA SER A 91 11.30 6.08 -13.13
C SER A 91 11.34 5.62 -11.68
N LEU A 92 10.25 5.83 -10.93
CA LEU A 92 10.14 5.46 -9.52
C LEU A 92 9.95 3.94 -9.36
N THR A 93 9.00 3.36 -10.11
CA THR A 93 8.55 1.97 -9.92
C THR A 93 9.18 0.98 -10.90
N GLY A 94 9.77 1.47 -11.99
CA GLY A 94 10.22 0.64 -13.11
C GLY A 94 9.08 0.05 -13.95
N ILE A 95 7.81 0.35 -13.61
CA ILE A 95 6.65 -0.09 -14.38
C ILE A 95 6.51 0.80 -15.60
N THR A 96 6.33 0.20 -16.78
CA THR A 96 6.19 0.94 -18.04
C THR A 96 4.75 0.83 -18.57
N ASN A 97 4.36 1.80 -19.42
CA ASN A 97 3.07 1.75 -20.09
C ASN A 97 2.90 0.47 -20.94
N ASP A 98 3.98 -0.06 -21.51
CA ASP A 98 3.92 -1.31 -22.26
C ASP A 98 3.59 -2.52 -21.39
N MET A 99 4.10 -2.57 -20.16
CA MET A 99 3.77 -3.62 -19.20
C MET A 99 2.29 -3.55 -18.79
N LEU A 100 1.73 -2.36 -18.70
CA LEU A 100 0.34 -2.14 -18.26
C LEU A 100 -0.71 -2.39 -19.36
N LYS A 101 -0.33 -2.40 -20.63
CA LYS A 101 -1.29 -2.59 -21.76
C LYS A 101 -2.11 -3.87 -21.65
N SER A 102 -1.50 -4.97 -21.22
CA SER A 102 -2.13 -6.29 -21.08
C SER A 102 -2.52 -6.65 -19.66
N ALA A 103 -2.33 -5.75 -18.72
CA ALA A 103 -2.70 -5.97 -17.32
C ALA A 103 -4.23 -6.06 -17.16
N PRO A 104 -4.72 -6.84 -16.18
CA PRO A 104 -6.15 -6.91 -15.88
C PRO A 104 -6.68 -5.57 -15.40
N ASP A 105 -7.98 -5.37 -15.50
CA ASP A 105 -8.65 -4.20 -14.94
C ASP A 105 -8.72 -4.27 -13.39
N ILE A 106 -8.95 -3.11 -12.78
CA ILE A 106 -9.01 -2.97 -11.32
C ILE A 106 -10.16 -3.81 -10.71
N SER A 107 -11.30 -3.93 -11.40
CA SER A 107 -12.48 -4.61 -10.87
C SER A 107 -12.24 -6.12 -10.76
N GLU A 108 -11.64 -6.75 -11.78
CA GLU A 108 -11.25 -8.15 -11.75
C GLU A 108 -10.16 -8.40 -10.69
N THR A 109 -9.18 -7.52 -10.67
CA THR A 109 -8.05 -7.58 -9.73
C THR A 109 -8.53 -7.50 -8.27
N MET A 110 -9.43 -6.58 -7.95
CA MET A 110 -9.98 -6.43 -6.60
C MET A 110 -10.74 -7.67 -6.14
N GLN A 111 -11.47 -8.36 -7.01
CA GLN A 111 -12.14 -9.60 -6.61
C GLN A 111 -11.15 -10.71 -6.26
N LYS A 112 -10.10 -10.88 -7.08
CA LYS A 112 -9.05 -11.88 -6.83
C LYS A 112 -8.26 -11.55 -5.56
N PHE A 113 -7.88 -10.30 -5.37
CA PHE A 113 -7.22 -9.82 -4.18
C PHE A 113 -8.04 -10.07 -2.91
N TYR A 114 -9.31 -9.69 -2.91
CA TYR A 114 -10.21 -9.89 -1.77
C TYR A 114 -10.34 -11.36 -1.38
N ASN A 115 -10.49 -12.25 -2.38
CA ASN A 115 -10.55 -13.69 -2.15
C ASN A 115 -9.22 -14.24 -1.61
N PHE A 116 -8.08 -13.71 -2.08
CA PHE A 116 -6.75 -14.12 -1.63
C PHE A 116 -6.49 -13.73 -0.17
N VAL A 117 -6.74 -12.48 0.18
CA VAL A 117 -6.51 -11.97 1.55
C VAL A 117 -7.48 -12.62 2.54
N GLY A 118 -8.75 -12.78 2.16
CA GLY A 118 -9.78 -13.34 3.04
C GLY A 118 -9.91 -12.54 4.33
N SER A 119 -9.81 -13.23 5.48
CA SER A 119 -9.90 -12.63 6.81
C SER A 119 -8.53 -12.43 7.49
N ASP A 120 -7.43 -12.59 6.78
CA ASP A 120 -6.09 -12.48 7.35
C ASP A 120 -5.84 -11.10 7.95
N LEU A 121 -4.99 -11.05 8.96
CA LEU A 121 -4.39 -9.80 9.41
C LEU A 121 -3.44 -9.30 8.31
N ILE A 122 -3.56 -8.04 7.96
CA ILE A 122 -2.70 -7.40 6.96
C ILE A 122 -1.46 -6.80 7.63
N VAL A 123 -0.31 -6.98 7.03
CA VAL A 123 0.97 -6.37 7.45
C VAL A 123 1.53 -5.58 6.27
N GLY A 124 2.17 -4.44 6.54
CA GLY A 124 2.87 -3.69 5.49
C GLY A 124 3.57 -2.46 6.05
N TYR A 125 4.38 -1.84 5.22
CA TYR A 125 5.14 -0.66 5.59
C TYR A 125 4.37 0.62 5.24
N ASN A 126 3.98 1.42 6.24
CA ASN A 126 3.03 2.53 6.04
C ASN A 126 1.69 2.07 5.45
N VAL A 127 1.32 0.86 5.75
CA VAL A 127 0.22 0.10 5.10
C VAL A 127 -1.15 0.77 5.16
N ASN A 128 -1.33 1.77 6.01
CA ASN A 128 -2.56 2.53 6.02
C ASN A 128 -2.81 3.30 4.70
N PHE A 129 -1.74 3.64 3.97
CA PHE A 129 -1.81 4.18 2.63
C PHE A 129 -2.43 3.15 1.67
N ASP A 130 -1.87 1.96 1.62
CA ASP A 130 -2.30 0.85 0.76
C ASP A 130 -3.75 0.45 1.03
N ILE A 131 -4.09 0.28 2.31
CA ILE A 131 -5.44 -0.07 2.75
C ILE A 131 -6.46 0.97 2.30
N ASN A 132 -6.11 2.25 2.27
CA ASN A 132 -7.04 3.29 1.81
C ASN A 132 -7.35 3.15 0.32
N PHE A 133 -6.34 2.91 -0.53
CA PHE A 133 -6.54 2.63 -1.94
C PHE A 133 -7.37 1.37 -2.17
N LEU A 134 -6.99 0.29 -1.51
CA LEU A 134 -7.67 -1.00 -1.63
C LEU A 134 -9.12 -0.93 -1.13
N TYR A 135 -9.37 -0.27 -0.01
CA TYR A 135 -10.71 -0.05 0.53
C TYR A 135 -11.60 0.70 -0.47
N ASP A 136 -11.11 1.84 -0.99
CA ASP A 136 -11.89 2.67 -1.90
C ASP A 136 -12.19 1.93 -3.21
N ASN A 137 -11.22 1.18 -3.75
CA ASN A 137 -11.42 0.38 -4.96
C ASN A 137 -12.38 -0.80 -4.74
N LEU A 138 -12.26 -1.54 -3.62
CA LEU A 138 -13.19 -2.62 -3.28
C LEU A 138 -14.62 -2.12 -3.12
N LEU A 139 -14.80 -1.00 -2.43
CA LEU A 139 -16.10 -0.39 -2.24
C LEU A 139 -16.71 0.05 -3.57
N ASN A 140 -15.94 0.75 -4.41
CA ASN A 140 -16.41 1.31 -5.67
C ASN A 140 -16.68 0.24 -6.73
N CYS A 141 -15.80 -0.76 -6.87
CA CYS A 141 -15.92 -1.76 -7.94
C CYS A 141 -16.78 -2.96 -7.56
N ARG A 142 -16.89 -3.30 -6.26
CA ARG A 142 -17.49 -4.56 -5.78
C ARG A 142 -18.49 -4.37 -4.66
N SER A 143 -18.67 -3.17 -4.12
CA SER A 143 -19.47 -2.92 -2.92
C SER A 143 -19.02 -3.77 -1.71
N LEU A 144 -17.73 -4.09 -1.66
CA LEU A 144 -17.09 -4.85 -0.59
C LEU A 144 -16.32 -3.92 0.33
N ILE A 145 -16.23 -4.28 1.60
CA ILE A 145 -15.50 -3.51 2.63
C ILE A 145 -14.26 -4.30 3.03
N LEU A 146 -13.09 -3.66 2.94
CA LEU A 146 -11.85 -4.19 3.50
C LEU A 146 -11.83 -3.92 5.01
N SER A 147 -12.30 -4.89 5.79
CA SER A 147 -12.43 -4.79 7.25
C SER A 147 -11.29 -5.48 8.01
N ASN A 148 -10.28 -5.98 7.31
CA ASN A 148 -9.12 -6.64 7.90
C ASN A 148 -8.38 -5.71 8.85
N SER A 149 -8.09 -6.17 10.08
CA SER A 149 -7.16 -5.48 10.96
C SER A 149 -5.75 -5.51 10.37
N PHE A 150 -4.91 -4.55 10.76
CA PHE A 150 -3.59 -4.42 10.15
C PHE A 150 -2.50 -3.99 11.13
N ILE A 151 -1.27 -4.40 10.83
CA ILE A 151 -0.04 -3.96 11.48
C ILE A 151 0.73 -3.06 10.53
N ASP A 152 1.04 -1.85 10.99
CA ASP A 152 1.90 -0.91 10.29
C ASP A 152 3.33 -1.00 10.83
N VAL A 153 4.21 -1.62 10.05
CA VAL A 153 5.61 -1.87 10.43
C VAL A 153 6.38 -0.55 10.63
N MET A 154 6.09 0.50 9.85
CA MET A 154 6.71 1.81 10.06
C MET A 154 6.39 2.39 11.45
N ARG A 155 5.16 2.23 11.93
CA ARG A 155 4.77 2.69 13.27
C ARG A 155 5.49 1.93 14.37
N ILE A 156 5.71 0.63 14.19
CA ILE A 156 6.51 -0.20 15.11
C ILE A 156 7.96 0.27 15.08
N ALA A 157 8.55 0.40 13.88
CA ALA A 157 9.92 0.85 13.70
C ALA A 157 10.19 2.21 14.38
N ARG A 158 9.29 3.17 14.23
CA ARG A 158 9.39 4.47 14.92
C ARG A 158 9.44 4.35 16.43
N LYS A 159 8.75 3.36 17.00
CA LYS A 159 8.70 3.15 18.44
C LYS A 159 9.94 2.43 18.99
N ILE A 160 10.44 1.43 18.24
CA ILE A 160 11.54 0.58 18.73
C ILE A 160 12.93 1.05 18.29
N LEU A 161 13.00 1.89 17.25
CA LEU A 161 14.25 2.41 16.67
C LEU A 161 14.28 3.95 16.65
N PRO A 162 14.07 4.63 17.80
CA PRO A 162 13.94 6.10 17.82
C PRO A 162 15.22 6.84 17.40
N GLY A 163 16.37 6.15 17.38
CA GLY A 163 17.69 6.73 17.01
C GLY A 163 18.00 6.70 15.52
N LEU A 164 17.14 6.14 14.65
CA LEU A 164 17.38 6.16 13.21
C LEU A 164 17.20 7.57 12.63
N LYS A 165 18.03 7.90 11.62
CA LYS A 165 17.96 9.20 10.91
C LYS A 165 16.60 9.48 10.27
N ASN A 166 15.91 8.43 9.86
CA ASN A 166 14.53 8.44 9.38
C ASN A 166 13.96 6.99 9.44
N HIS A 167 12.66 6.85 9.21
CA HIS A 167 11.98 5.56 9.18
C HIS A 167 11.40 5.28 7.79
N LYS A 168 12.20 5.47 6.73
CA LYS A 168 11.87 4.93 5.42
C LYS A 168 12.15 3.43 5.42
N GLN A 169 11.40 2.65 4.66
CA GLN A 169 11.54 1.19 4.58
C GLN A 169 12.99 0.77 4.32
N ALA A 170 13.63 1.36 3.32
CA ALA A 170 15.03 1.10 3.01
C ALA A 170 15.99 1.38 4.18
N THR A 171 15.74 2.42 5.00
CA THR A 171 16.59 2.73 6.16
C THR A 171 16.41 1.71 7.28
N VAL A 172 15.20 1.24 7.48
CA VAL A 172 14.89 0.21 8.49
C VAL A 172 15.43 -1.15 8.03
N ALA A 173 15.25 -1.49 6.75
CA ALA A 173 15.80 -2.70 6.15
C ALA A 173 17.34 -2.76 6.29
N ASP A 174 18.04 -1.67 5.94
CA ASP A 174 19.49 -1.55 6.08
C ASP A 174 19.97 -1.75 7.53
N HIS A 175 19.21 -1.22 8.50
CA HIS A 175 19.49 -1.42 9.94
C HIS A 175 19.49 -2.91 10.34
N TYR A 176 18.62 -3.72 9.72
CA TYR A 176 18.54 -5.16 9.96
C TYR A 176 19.39 -6.00 8.98
N GLY A 177 20.19 -5.36 8.12
CA GLY A 177 21.01 -6.03 7.11
C GLY A 177 20.21 -6.64 5.96
N ILE A 178 18.98 -6.16 5.73
CA ILE A 178 18.13 -6.56 4.61
C ILE A 178 18.43 -5.60 3.44
N SER A 179 18.78 -6.16 2.27
CA SER A 179 19.06 -5.35 1.08
C SER A 179 17.77 -4.72 0.53
N PRO A 180 17.71 -3.39 0.36
CA PRO A 180 16.58 -2.72 -0.29
C PRO A 180 16.69 -2.73 -1.83
N ALA A 181 17.55 -3.56 -2.41
CA ALA A 181 17.71 -3.63 -3.86
C ALA A 181 16.42 -4.09 -4.55
N GLY A 182 15.95 -3.30 -5.50
CA GLY A 182 14.69 -3.56 -6.20
C GLY A 182 13.45 -2.98 -5.52
N ALA A 183 13.60 -2.20 -4.44
CA ALA A 183 12.49 -1.43 -3.84
C ALA A 183 11.74 -0.60 -4.91
N HIS A 184 10.51 -0.23 -4.58
CA HIS A 184 9.51 0.35 -5.50
C HIS A 184 9.00 -0.64 -6.56
N ARG A 185 8.95 -1.92 -6.18
CA ARG A 185 8.17 -2.98 -6.80
C ARG A 185 7.43 -3.70 -5.68
N ALA A 186 6.11 -3.73 -5.75
CA ALA A 186 5.27 -4.19 -4.66
C ALA A 186 5.66 -5.58 -4.11
N ALA A 187 6.10 -6.52 -4.97
CA ALA A 187 6.56 -7.82 -4.52
C ALA A 187 7.85 -7.75 -3.67
N VAL A 188 8.80 -6.91 -4.08
CA VAL A 188 10.07 -6.71 -3.35
C VAL A 188 9.80 -5.99 -2.03
N ASP A 189 8.93 -5.00 -2.02
CA ASP A 189 8.57 -4.25 -0.81
C ASP A 189 7.83 -5.14 0.21
N CYS A 190 7.03 -6.12 -0.25
CA CYS A 190 6.50 -7.18 0.61
C CYS A 190 7.60 -8.05 1.24
N GLU A 191 8.65 -8.43 0.48
CA GLU A 191 9.76 -9.26 0.99
C GLU A 191 10.64 -8.50 1.97
N ILE A 192 10.81 -7.19 1.76
CA ILE A 192 11.59 -6.32 2.64
C ILE A 192 10.85 -6.03 3.96
N CYS A 193 9.52 -6.02 3.94
CA CYS A 193 8.68 -5.71 5.09
C CYS A 193 8.72 -6.79 6.16
#